data_6103dd42c52e560ce853c2c396323239
#
_entry.id   6103dd42c52e560ce853c2c396323239
#
_cell.length_a   1.000
_cell.length_b   1.000
_cell.length_c   1.000
_cell.angle_alpha   90.00
_cell.angle_beta   90.00
_cell.angle_gamma   90.00
#
_symmetry.space_group_name_H-M   'P 1'
#
loop_
_entity.id
_entity.type
_entity.pdbx_description
1 polymer ?
#
loop_
_entity_poly.entity_id
_entity_poly.type
_entity_poly.pdbx_seq_one_letter_code
_entity_poly.pdbx_strand_id
1 'polypeptide(L)'
;NQETTDREIIIRINAAYEVLSDTQSRQSYDRQLHYSSDKTNSKRQQRTQTAQQQYKKKRKTRRNADEQVEEWLRFVYQPVNRFVCGILNSWEDQIEKLAADPFDDELLEEFQNYLQNCKEELKQAQVSFSSLPNPPSLARAAAHFYYTLNQIGDGLGELEYFPLNYDESYLHAGQEMFLIATQLYYEAQDSMGAYI
;
A
#
# COMPACT_ATOMS: atom_id res chain seq x y z
N ASN A 1 12.40 58.90 -28.99
CA ASN A 1 11.55 57.71 -28.81
C ASN A 1 10.03 58.01 -28.78
N GLN A 2 9.58 59.22 -28.43
CA GLN A 2 8.13 59.58 -28.42
C GLN A 2 7.58 59.69 -29.87
N GLU A 3 8.31 60.28 -30.79
CA GLU A 3 7.86 60.42 -32.19
C GLU A 3 7.67 59.10 -32.93
N THR A 4 8.45 58.05 -32.61
CA THR A 4 8.28 56.72 -33.21
C THR A 4 7.04 56.04 -32.67
N THR A 5 6.71 56.21 -31.39
CA THR A 5 5.49 55.66 -30.76
C THR A 5 4.22 56.33 -31.32
N ASP A 6 4.24 57.65 -31.48
CA ASP A 6 3.11 58.37 -32.04
C ASP A 6 2.86 58.01 -33.54
N ARG A 7 3.91 57.78 -34.29
CA ARG A 7 3.82 57.32 -35.68
C ARG A 7 3.21 55.90 -35.77
N GLU A 8 3.61 55.01 -34.91
CA GLU A 8 3.04 53.64 -34.87
C GLU A 8 1.55 53.67 -34.45
N ILE A 9 1.15 54.52 -33.52
CA ILE A 9 -0.24 54.71 -33.12
C ILE A 9 -1.09 55.21 -34.27
N ILE A 10 -0.60 56.21 -35.02
CA ILE A 10 -1.29 56.75 -36.18
C ILE A 10 -1.45 55.68 -37.28
N ILE A 11 -0.44 54.90 -37.55
CA ILE A 11 -0.51 53.77 -38.52
C ILE A 11 -1.59 52.77 -38.10
N ARG A 12 -1.66 52.39 -36.80
CA ARG A 12 -2.67 51.48 -36.32
C ARG A 12 -4.10 52.05 -36.37
N ILE A 13 -4.25 53.34 -36.10
CA ILE A 13 -5.54 54.01 -36.22
C ILE A 13 -6.03 54.05 -37.65
N ASN A 14 -5.13 54.37 -38.61
CA ASN A 14 -5.47 54.41 -40.02
C ASN A 14 -5.85 53.01 -40.54
N ALA A 15 -5.10 52.00 -40.17
CA ALA A 15 -5.41 50.60 -40.53
C ALA A 15 -6.76 50.15 -39.96
N ALA A 16 -7.05 50.51 -38.70
CA ALA A 16 -8.34 50.23 -38.09
C ALA A 16 -9.49 50.99 -38.79
N TYR A 17 -9.26 52.25 -39.18
CA TYR A 17 -10.24 53.05 -39.91
C TYR A 17 -10.53 52.46 -41.30
N GLU A 18 -9.54 52.01 -42.07
CA GLU A 18 -9.72 51.33 -43.35
C GLU A 18 -10.61 50.09 -43.22
N VAL A 19 -10.42 49.27 -42.19
CA VAL A 19 -11.23 48.08 -41.98
C VAL A 19 -12.65 48.40 -41.49
N LEU A 20 -12.80 49.39 -40.62
CA LEU A 20 -14.08 49.67 -39.95
C LEU A 20 -14.98 50.68 -40.72
N SER A 21 -14.41 51.50 -41.63
CA SER A 21 -15.16 52.47 -42.44
C SER A 21 -15.88 51.83 -43.62
N ASP A 22 -15.35 50.75 -44.19
CA ASP A 22 -16.00 50.00 -45.26
C ASP A 22 -16.88 48.88 -44.68
N THR A 23 -18.15 48.89 -45.04
CA THR A 23 -19.17 47.99 -44.51
C THR A 23 -18.84 46.52 -44.81
N GLN A 24 -18.20 46.19 -45.92
CA GLN A 24 -17.87 44.85 -46.37
C GLN A 24 -16.64 44.31 -45.61
N SER A 25 -15.66 45.16 -45.45
CA SER A 25 -14.43 44.85 -44.68
C SER A 25 -14.75 44.67 -43.18
N ARG A 26 -15.63 45.48 -42.62
CA ARG A 26 -16.12 45.37 -41.24
C ARG A 26 -16.89 44.08 -41.01
N GLN A 27 -17.79 43.68 -41.92
CA GLN A 27 -18.51 42.41 -41.81
C GLN A 27 -17.56 41.19 -41.90
N SER A 28 -16.52 41.28 -42.70
CA SER A 28 -15.51 40.26 -42.80
C SER A 28 -14.68 40.13 -41.50
N TYR A 29 -14.28 41.27 -40.94
CA TYR A 29 -13.58 41.33 -39.65
C TYR A 29 -14.41 40.80 -38.49
N ASP A 30 -15.67 41.17 -38.38
CA ASP A 30 -16.59 40.71 -37.35
C ASP A 30 -16.82 39.19 -37.45
N ARG A 31 -17.01 38.65 -38.66
CA ARG A 31 -17.09 37.18 -38.87
C ARG A 31 -15.82 36.46 -38.43
N GLN A 32 -14.66 37.02 -38.72
CA GLN A 32 -13.37 36.42 -38.35
C GLN A 32 -13.16 36.46 -36.83
N LEU A 33 -13.60 37.52 -36.17
CA LEU A 33 -13.55 37.69 -34.72
C LEU A 33 -14.48 36.72 -34.01
N HIS A 34 -15.72 36.54 -34.49
CA HIS A 34 -16.67 35.56 -33.95
C HIS A 34 -16.16 34.14 -34.12
N TYR A 35 -15.63 33.77 -35.31
CA TYR A 35 -15.10 32.46 -35.57
C TYR A 35 -13.88 32.11 -34.69
N SER A 36 -12.99 33.05 -34.45
CA SER A 36 -11.82 32.87 -33.55
C SER A 36 -12.25 32.79 -32.10
N SER A 37 -13.25 33.53 -31.65
CA SER A 37 -13.82 33.49 -30.31
C SER A 37 -14.50 32.14 -30.02
N ASP A 38 -15.31 31.67 -30.94
CA ASP A 38 -16.00 30.34 -30.80
C ASP A 38 -15.02 29.18 -30.75
N LYS A 39 -13.99 29.23 -31.58
CA LYS A 39 -12.94 28.20 -31.58
C LYS A 39 -12.12 28.19 -30.27
N THR A 40 -11.90 29.36 -29.68
CA THR A 40 -11.20 29.52 -28.41
C THR A 40 -12.06 29.05 -27.24
N ASN A 41 -13.34 29.38 -27.22
CA ASN A 41 -14.29 28.93 -26.22
C ASN A 41 -14.52 27.40 -26.24
N SER A 42 -14.67 26.83 -27.43
CA SER A 42 -14.80 25.39 -27.63
C SER A 42 -13.57 24.62 -27.07
N LYS A 43 -12.35 25.07 -27.40
CA LYS A 43 -11.12 24.49 -26.87
C LYS A 43 -11.01 24.62 -25.34
N ARG A 44 -11.44 25.75 -24.77
CA ARG A 44 -11.45 25.97 -23.33
C ARG A 44 -12.45 25.05 -22.63
N GLN A 45 -13.65 24.87 -23.18
CA GLN A 45 -14.66 23.95 -22.68
C GLN A 45 -14.18 22.50 -22.71
N GLN A 46 -13.56 22.05 -23.82
CA GLN A 46 -12.98 20.71 -23.91
C GLN A 46 -11.88 20.48 -22.87
N ARG A 47 -10.98 21.42 -22.68
CA ARG A 47 -9.92 21.31 -21.64
C ARG A 47 -10.51 21.22 -20.25
N THR A 48 -11.53 22.01 -19.95
CA THR A 48 -12.20 21.96 -18.63
C THR A 48 -12.92 20.64 -18.41
N GLN A 49 -13.64 20.12 -19.41
CA GLN A 49 -14.31 18.83 -19.33
C GLN A 49 -13.31 17.68 -19.15
N THR A 50 -12.22 17.68 -19.93
CA THR A 50 -11.16 16.67 -19.80
C THR A 50 -10.50 16.69 -18.42
N ALA A 51 -10.20 17.89 -17.90
CA ALA A 51 -9.64 18.06 -16.56
C ALA A 51 -10.59 17.57 -15.46
N GLN A 52 -11.91 17.89 -15.58
CA GLN A 52 -12.92 17.39 -14.65
C GLN A 52 -13.07 15.87 -14.71
N GLN A 53 -13.05 15.26 -15.89
CA GLN A 53 -13.11 13.81 -16.04
C GLN A 53 -11.89 13.12 -15.44
N GLN A 54 -10.68 13.68 -15.68
CA GLN A 54 -9.45 13.17 -15.08
C GLN A 54 -9.45 13.27 -13.56
N TYR A 55 -9.94 14.40 -13.02
CA TYR A 55 -10.08 14.57 -11.58
C TYR A 55 -11.06 13.58 -10.96
N LYS A 56 -12.24 13.38 -11.58
CA LYS A 56 -13.22 12.37 -11.13
C LYS A 56 -12.64 10.95 -11.17
N LYS A 57 -11.90 10.59 -12.24
CA LYS A 57 -11.23 9.28 -12.34
C LYS A 57 -10.20 9.12 -11.22
N LYS A 58 -9.31 10.09 -11.01
CA LYS A 58 -8.29 10.05 -9.93
C LYS A 58 -8.94 9.92 -8.56
N ARG A 59 -10.01 10.66 -8.29
CA ARG A 59 -10.74 10.59 -7.01
C ARG A 59 -11.37 9.22 -6.78
N LYS A 60 -11.98 8.62 -7.83
CA LYS A 60 -12.56 7.27 -7.74
C LYS A 60 -11.49 6.21 -7.50
N THR A 61 -10.35 6.30 -8.21
CA THR A 61 -9.23 5.36 -8.02
C THR A 61 -8.64 5.45 -6.61
N ARG A 62 -8.49 6.68 -6.07
CA ARG A 62 -8.01 6.90 -4.71
C ARG A 62 -8.95 6.29 -3.67
N ARG A 63 -10.25 6.56 -3.79
CA ARG A 63 -11.26 6.00 -2.89
C ARG A 63 -11.26 4.47 -2.88
N ASN A 64 -11.17 3.85 -4.07
CA ASN A 64 -11.08 2.39 -4.18
C ASN A 64 -9.79 1.84 -3.53
N ALA A 65 -8.67 2.56 -3.61
CA ALA A 65 -7.42 2.16 -2.95
C ALA A 65 -7.53 2.25 -1.42
N ASP A 66 -8.14 3.32 -0.90
CA ASP A 66 -8.35 3.52 0.54
C ASP A 66 -9.30 2.43 1.09
N GLU A 67 -10.40 2.11 0.38
CA GLU A 67 -11.33 1.03 0.73
C GLU A 67 -10.61 -0.35 0.74
N GLN A 68 -9.74 -0.64 -0.22
CA GLN A 68 -8.94 -1.87 -0.24
C GLN A 68 -7.97 -1.98 0.93
N VAL A 69 -7.36 -0.88 1.34
CA VAL A 69 -6.48 -0.84 2.51
C VAL A 69 -7.28 -1.12 3.79
N GLU A 70 -8.44 -0.47 3.98
CA GLU A 70 -9.30 -0.70 5.15
C GLU A 70 -9.77 -2.16 5.25
N GLU A 71 -10.21 -2.76 4.12
CA GLU A 71 -10.59 -4.17 4.07
C GLU A 71 -9.42 -5.09 4.41
N TRP A 72 -8.24 -4.84 3.86
CA TRP A 72 -7.06 -5.62 4.14
C TRP A 72 -6.62 -5.51 5.60
N LEU A 73 -6.67 -4.31 6.19
CA LEU A 73 -6.39 -4.12 7.62
C LEU A 73 -7.33 -4.93 8.51
N ARG A 74 -8.60 -4.97 8.18
CA ARG A 74 -9.63 -5.65 8.96
C ARG A 74 -9.59 -7.16 8.81
N PHE A 75 -9.48 -7.67 7.58
CA PHE A 75 -9.66 -9.08 7.28
C PHE A 75 -8.35 -9.87 7.16
N VAL A 76 -7.23 -9.17 6.91
CA VAL A 76 -5.90 -9.80 6.82
C VAL A 76 -5.04 -9.42 8.01
N TYR A 77 -4.72 -8.13 8.16
CA TYR A 77 -3.77 -7.71 9.18
C TYR A 77 -4.20 -8.05 10.60
N GLN A 78 -5.42 -7.69 11.02
CA GLN A 78 -5.87 -7.92 12.40
C GLN A 78 -5.84 -9.41 12.81
N PRO A 79 -6.39 -10.35 11.99
CA PRO A 79 -6.32 -11.77 12.34
C PRO A 79 -4.87 -12.30 12.33
N VAL A 80 -4.08 -11.96 11.30
CA VAL A 80 -2.67 -12.39 11.22
C VAL A 80 -1.88 -11.87 12.41
N ASN A 81 -2.01 -10.59 12.71
CA ASN A 81 -1.35 -9.96 13.84
C ASN A 81 -1.68 -10.66 15.17
N ARG A 82 -2.95 -10.99 15.39
CA ARG A 82 -3.39 -11.68 16.62
C ARG A 82 -2.72 -13.05 16.78
N PHE A 83 -2.71 -13.87 15.72
CA PHE A 83 -2.12 -15.21 15.78
C PHE A 83 -0.59 -15.14 15.89
N VAL A 84 0.05 -14.30 15.08
CA VAL A 84 1.51 -14.11 15.13
C VAL A 84 1.96 -13.61 16.51
N CYS A 85 1.28 -12.60 17.07
CA CYS A 85 1.58 -12.14 18.44
C CYS A 85 1.41 -13.25 19.47
N GLY A 86 0.35 -14.06 19.38
CA GLY A 86 0.12 -15.18 20.29
C GLY A 86 1.30 -16.14 20.30
N ILE A 87 1.74 -16.58 19.12
CA ILE A 87 2.86 -17.49 18.95
C ILE A 87 4.17 -16.84 19.42
N LEU A 88 4.48 -15.63 18.94
CA LEU A 88 5.75 -14.95 19.22
C LEU A 88 5.91 -14.49 20.68
N ASN A 89 4.84 -14.33 21.43
CA ASN A 89 4.92 -13.96 22.85
C ASN A 89 5.00 -15.16 23.80
N SER A 90 4.74 -16.38 23.34
CA SER A 90 4.64 -17.56 24.20
C SER A 90 5.79 -18.56 24.06
N TRP A 91 6.55 -18.49 22.97
CA TRP A 91 7.54 -19.53 22.65
C TRP A 91 8.72 -19.57 23.65
N GLU A 92 9.21 -18.41 24.12
CA GLU A 92 10.32 -18.35 25.09
C GLU A 92 9.97 -19.06 26.38
N ASP A 93 8.80 -18.73 26.97
CA ASP A 93 8.32 -19.35 28.19
C ASP A 93 8.14 -20.87 28.06
N GLN A 94 7.72 -21.35 26.89
CA GLN A 94 7.51 -22.78 26.66
C GLN A 94 8.83 -23.54 26.53
N ILE A 95 9.82 -22.95 25.88
CA ILE A 95 11.17 -23.55 25.80
C ILE A 95 11.85 -23.50 27.18
N GLU A 96 11.70 -22.41 27.95
CA GLU A 96 12.26 -22.30 29.29
C GLU A 96 11.64 -23.35 30.25
N LYS A 97 10.33 -23.61 30.16
CA LYS A 97 9.68 -24.67 30.94
C LYS A 97 10.24 -26.05 30.59
N LEU A 98 10.37 -26.36 29.29
CA LEU A 98 10.94 -27.62 28.85
C LEU A 98 12.40 -27.78 29.28
N ALA A 99 13.19 -26.70 29.26
CA ALA A 99 14.58 -26.71 29.67
C ALA A 99 14.80 -27.00 31.16
N ALA A 100 13.75 -26.85 32.00
CA ALA A 100 13.84 -27.19 33.41
C ALA A 100 14.06 -28.70 33.65
N ASP A 101 13.37 -29.56 32.88
CA ASP A 101 13.64 -30.99 32.81
C ASP A 101 13.24 -31.56 31.42
N PRO A 102 14.18 -31.60 30.46
CA PRO A 102 13.88 -31.99 29.09
C PRO A 102 13.50 -33.47 28.91
N PHE A 103 13.60 -34.27 29.96
CA PHE A 103 13.28 -35.69 29.95
C PHE A 103 12.02 -36.05 30.73
N ASP A 104 11.35 -35.04 31.30
CA ASP A 104 10.07 -35.20 31.97
C ASP A 104 8.96 -35.44 30.92
N ASP A 105 8.27 -36.55 31.02
CA ASP A 105 7.22 -36.92 30.07
C ASP A 105 6.04 -35.93 30.03
N GLU A 106 5.69 -35.33 31.19
CA GLU A 106 4.58 -34.40 31.32
C GLU A 106 4.94 -33.05 30.64
N LEU A 107 6.14 -32.55 30.87
CA LEU A 107 6.64 -31.35 30.19
C LEU A 107 6.80 -31.54 28.67
N LEU A 108 7.21 -32.71 28.23
CA LEU A 108 7.30 -33.06 26.80
C LEU A 108 5.91 -33.10 26.16
N GLU A 109 4.90 -33.69 26.83
CA GLU A 109 3.51 -33.70 26.34
C GLU A 109 2.93 -32.30 26.29
N GLU A 110 3.14 -31.45 27.31
CA GLU A 110 2.73 -30.05 27.29
C GLU A 110 3.37 -29.29 26.10
N PHE A 111 4.67 -29.48 25.88
CA PHE A 111 5.38 -28.84 24.80
C PHE A 111 4.87 -29.29 23.40
N GLN A 112 4.62 -30.58 23.22
CA GLN A 112 4.05 -31.11 21.98
C GLN A 112 2.65 -30.53 21.71
N ASN A 113 1.81 -30.46 22.75
CA ASN A 113 0.49 -29.84 22.66
C ASN A 113 0.58 -28.35 22.31
N TYR A 114 1.54 -27.63 22.89
CA TYR A 114 1.83 -26.25 22.53
C TYR A 114 2.21 -26.09 21.06
N LEU A 115 3.14 -26.92 20.54
CA LEU A 115 3.54 -26.87 19.14
C LEU A 115 2.38 -27.16 18.20
N GLN A 116 1.51 -28.12 18.55
CA GLN A 116 0.31 -28.41 17.76
C GLN A 116 -0.65 -27.21 17.70
N ASN A 117 -0.89 -26.56 18.84
CA ASN A 117 -1.73 -25.36 18.91
C ASN A 117 -1.14 -24.21 18.05
N CYS A 118 0.17 -23.97 18.13
CA CYS A 118 0.86 -22.97 17.31
C CYS A 118 0.74 -23.26 15.82
N LYS A 119 0.79 -24.53 15.40
CA LYS A 119 0.59 -24.93 14.00
C LYS A 119 -0.82 -24.63 13.52
N GLU A 120 -1.82 -24.86 14.36
CA GLU A 120 -3.21 -24.53 14.00
C GLU A 120 -3.42 -23.04 13.90
N GLU A 121 -2.85 -22.25 14.82
CA GLU A 121 -2.89 -20.77 14.76
C GLU A 121 -2.14 -20.24 13.54
N LEU A 122 -0.95 -20.78 13.23
CA LEU A 122 -0.19 -20.44 12.04
C LEU A 122 -0.98 -20.70 10.76
N LYS A 123 -1.64 -21.85 10.68
CA LYS A 123 -2.51 -22.20 9.55
C LYS A 123 -3.65 -21.20 9.38
N GLN A 124 -4.29 -20.78 10.48
CA GLN A 124 -5.33 -19.77 10.44
C GLN A 124 -4.79 -18.40 9.99
N ALA A 125 -3.59 -18.03 10.46
CA ALA A 125 -2.90 -16.83 10.02
C ALA A 125 -2.59 -16.87 8.51
N GLN A 126 -2.08 -17.99 7.99
CA GLN A 126 -1.80 -18.18 6.56
C GLN A 126 -3.06 -18.12 5.69
N VAL A 127 -4.17 -18.71 6.14
CA VAL A 127 -5.48 -18.62 5.46
C VAL A 127 -5.96 -17.17 5.44
N SER A 128 -5.87 -16.47 6.57
CA SER A 128 -6.25 -15.05 6.65
C SER A 128 -5.37 -14.18 5.75
N PHE A 129 -4.06 -14.43 5.74
CA PHE A 129 -3.10 -13.70 4.90
C PHE A 129 -3.38 -13.86 3.40
N SER A 130 -3.83 -15.04 3.00
CA SER A 130 -4.13 -15.37 1.59
C SER A 130 -5.55 -14.97 1.18
N SER A 131 -6.39 -14.46 2.08
CA SER A 131 -7.81 -14.21 1.84
C SER A 131 -8.09 -13.03 0.90
N LEU A 132 -7.21 -12.04 0.88
CA LEU A 132 -7.33 -10.85 0.03
C LEU A 132 -5.98 -10.53 -0.66
N PRO A 133 -6.02 -9.90 -1.84
CA PRO A 133 -4.80 -9.41 -2.49
C PRO A 133 -4.18 -8.27 -1.69
N ASN A 134 -2.84 -8.25 -1.61
CA ASN A 134 -2.12 -7.23 -0.89
C ASN A 134 -2.20 -5.86 -1.59
N PRO A 135 -2.65 -4.79 -0.91
CA PRO A 135 -2.67 -3.45 -1.49
C PRO A 135 -1.26 -2.98 -1.84
N PRO A 136 -1.05 -2.30 -2.98
CA PRO A 136 0.27 -1.82 -3.38
C PRO A 136 0.94 -0.92 -2.35
N SER A 137 0.18 -0.13 -1.60
CA SER A 137 0.67 0.74 -0.52
C SER A 137 1.18 -0.02 0.70
N LEU A 138 0.75 -1.27 0.91
CA LEU A 138 1.14 -2.15 2.02
C LEU A 138 2.03 -3.32 1.56
N ALA A 139 2.51 -3.31 0.31
CA ALA A 139 3.27 -4.43 -0.26
C ALA A 139 4.52 -4.80 0.57
N ARG A 140 5.21 -3.79 1.14
CA ARG A 140 6.38 -4.02 2.00
C ARG A 140 6.00 -4.70 3.31
N ALA A 141 4.98 -4.22 3.99
CA ALA A 141 4.48 -4.83 5.22
C ALA A 141 3.99 -6.27 4.96
N ALA A 142 3.24 -6.49 3.88
CA ALA A 142 2.79 -7.80 3.47
C ALA A 142 3.96 -8.77 3.18
N ALA A 143 5.05 -8.28 2.57
CA ALA A 143 6.24 -9.10 2.35
C ALA A 143 6.89 -9.53 3.67
N HIS A 144 7.04 -8.62 4.64
CA HIS A 144 7.57 -8.96 5.96
C HIS A 144 6.66 -9.96 6.71
N PHE A 145 5.33 -9.78 6.68
CA PHE A 145 4.39 -10.76 7.25
C PHE A 145 4.50 -12.14 6.59
N TYR A 146 4.65 -12.19 5.26
CA TYR A 146 4.86 -13.45 4.54
C TYR A 146 6.10 -14.18 5.05
N TYR A 147 7.22 -13.49 5.18
CA TYR A 147 8.46 -14.08 5.68
C TYR A 147 8.35 -14.43 7.18
N THR A 148 7.66 -13.63 7.99
CA THR A 148 7.38 -13.97 9.40
C THR A 148 6.63 -15.29 9.51
N LEU A 149 5.54 -15.47 8.75
CA LEU A 149 4.75 -16.70 8.77
C LEU A 149 5.55 -17.92 8.32
N ASN A 150 6.40 -17.78 7.32
CA ASN A 150 7.28 -18.85 6.87
C ASN A 150 8.31 -19.20 7.95
N GLN A 151 8.95 -18.19 8.54
CA GLN A 151 9.97 -18.39 9.56
C GLN A 151 9.42 -19.04 10.83
N ILE A 152 8.19 -18.68 11.25
CA ILE A 152 7.48 -19.37 12.33
C ILE A 152 7.24 -20.84 11.96
N GLY A 153 6.81 -21.12 10.72
CA GLY A 153 6.56 -22.47 10.24
C GLY A 153 7.81 -23.35 10.26
N ASP A 154 8.93 -22.79 9.79
CA ASP A 154 10.22 -23.47 9.80
C ASP A 154 10.69 -23.71 11.24
N GLY A 155 10.57 -22.72 12.14
CA GLY A 155 10.92 -22.86 13.55
C GLY A 155 10.07 -23.91 14.28
N LEU A 156 8.76 -23.94 14.05
CA LEU A 156 7.88 -25.00 14.61
C LEU A 156 8.29 -26.39 14.09
N GLY A 157 8.68 -26.47 12.81
CA GLY A 157 9.18 -27.72 12.22
C GLY A 157 10.44 -28.24 12.90
N GLU A 158 11.43 -27.37 13.18
CA GLU A 158 12.64 -27.75 13.92
C GLU A 158 12.33 -28.18 15.36
N LEU A 159 11.49 -27.43 16.07
CA LEU A 159 11.14 -27.73 17.46
C LEU A 159 10.44 -29.10 17.62
N GLU A 160 9.70 -29.58 16.61
CA GLU A 160 9.06 -30.91 16.64
C GLU A 160 10.03 -32.08 16.63
N TYR A 161 11.25 -31.88 16.13
CA TYR A 161 12.25 -32.96 16.13
C TYR A 161 12.88 -33.17 17.50
N PHE A 162 12.85 -32.20 18.41
CA PHE A 162 13.43 -32.33 19.73
C PHE A 162 12.82 -33.48 20.55
N PRO A 163 11.50 -33.62 20.73
CA PRO A 163 10.89 -34.71 21.49
C PRO A 163 11.14 -36.09 20.88
N LEU A 164 11.52 -36.16 19.60
CA LEU A 164 11.78 -37.41 18.89
C LEU A 164 13.23 -37.87 19.04
N ASN A 165 14.16 -36.94 19.16
CA ASN A 165 15.60 -37.24 19.08
C ASN A 165 16.36 -36.85 20.35
N TYR A 166 15.79 -35.99 21.20
CA TYR A 166 16.43 -35.38 22.38
C TYR A 166 17.73 -34.67 22.06
N ASP A 167 17.81 -34.09 20.84
CA ASP A 167 18.96 -33.32 20.36
C ASP A 167 18.68 -31.82 20.51
N GLU A 168 19.42 -31.18 21.43
CA GLU A 168 19.28 -29.75 21.74
C GLU A 168 19.52 -28.85 20.52
N SER A 169 20.20 -29.32 19.48
CA SER A 169 20.42 -28.56 18.27
C SER A 169 19.11 -28.12 17.58
N TYR A 170 18.06 -28.96 17.69
CA TYR A 170 16.72 -28.59 17.18
C TYR A 170 16.05 -27.49 17.97
N LEU A 171 16.25 -27.47 19.30
CA LEU A 171 15.76 -26.35 20.13
C LEU A 171 16.46 -25.05 19.76
N HIS A 172 17.79 -25.08 19.61
CA HIS A 172 18.56 -23.90 19.21
C HIS A 172 18.18 -23.39 17.81
N ALA A 173 18.03 -24.31 16.84
CA ALA A 173 17.61 -23.94 15.49
C ALA A 173 16.21 -23.31 15.49
N GLY A 174 15.26 -23.91 16.20
CA GLY A 174 13.93 -23.36 16.37
C GLY A 174 13.93 -21.97 17.02
N GLN A 175 14.70 -21.79 18.11
CA GLN A 175 14.85 -20.49 18.79
C GLN A 175 15.39 -19.41 17.85
N GLU A 176 16.44 -19.69 17.07
CA GLU A 176 16.97 -18.73 16.11
C GLU A 176 15.95 -18.32 15.06
N MET A 177 15.16 -19.29 14.56
CA MET A 177 14.09 -19.01 13.61
C MET A 177 13.01 -18.13 14.20
N PHE A 178 12.63 -18.35 15.46
CA PHE A 178 11.66 -17.49 16.16
C PHE A 178 12.19 -16.07 16.42
N LEU A 179 13.48 -15.91 16.73
CA LEU A 179 14.13 -14.60 16.85
C LEU A 179 14.10 -13.84 15.51
N ILE A 180 14.40 -14.53 14.41
CA ILE A 180 14.31 -13.94 13.06
C ILE A 180 12.85 -13.57 12.74
N ALA A 181 11.90 -14.46 13.06
CA ALA A 181 10.48 -14.18 12.85
C ALA A 181 10.02 -12.96 13.65
N THR A 182 10.47 -12.79 14.88
CA THR A 182 10.19 -11.64 15.73
C THR A 182 10.72 -10.35 15.12
N GLN A 183 11.94 -10.36 14.60
CA GLN A 183 12.50 -9.20 13.92
C GLN A 183 11.69 -8.83 12.67
N LEU A 184 11.38 -9.82 11.82
CA LEU A 184 10.56 -9.62 10.61
C LEU A 184 9.16 -9.08 10.94
N TYR A 185 8.58 -9.55 12.04
CA TYR A 185 7.31 -9.06 12.54
C TYR A 185 7.38 -7.57 12.91
N TYR A 186 8.41 -7.13 13.64
CA TYR A 186 8.60 -5.71 13.97
C TYR A 186 8.83 -4.87 12.70
N GLU A 187 9.59 -5.37 11.73
CA GLU A 187 9.77 -4.69 10.44
C GLU A 187 8.46 -4.56 9.66
N ALA A 188 7.57 -5.56 9.78
CA ALA A 188 6.21 -5.48 9.22
C ALA A 188 5.41 -4.36 9.91
N GLN A 189 5.43 -4.29 11.23
CA GLN A 189 4.75 -3.25 12.01
C GLN A 189 5.27 -1.86 11.66
N ASP A 190 6.59 -1.67 11.61
CA ASP A 190 7.21 -0.39 11.22
C ASP A 190 6.80 0.02 9.80
N SER A 191 6.69 -0.94 8.89
CA SER A 191 6.24 -0.72 7.51
C SER A 191 4.76 -0.35 7.40
N MET A 192 3.95 -0.68 8.41
CA MET A 192 2.55 -0.28 8.51
C MET A 192 2.40 1.19 8.92
N GLY A 193 3.31 1.71 9.78
CA GLY A 193 3.46 3.12 10.15
C GLY A 193 2.16 3.87 10.38
N ALA A 194 1.78 4.73 9.41
CA ALA A 194 0.61 5.60 9.49
C ALA A 194 -0.76 4.89 9.40
N TYR A 195 -0.81 3.56 9.24
CA TYR A 195 -2.06 2.79 9.08
C TYR A 195 -2.53 2.11 10.38
N ILE A 196 -1.70 2.07 11.43
CA ILE A 196 -1.97 1.50 12.76
C ILE A 196 -1.80 2.51 13.86
#